data_4ed1fb31c348a2015f9a02dc8d2cb9e5
#
_entry.id   4ed1fb31c348a2015f9a02dc8d2cb9e5
#
_cell.length_a   1.000
_cell.length_b   1.000
_cell.length_c   1.000
_cell.angle_alpha   90.00
_cell.angle_beta   90.00
_cell.angle_gamma   90.00
#
_symmetry.space_group_name_H-M   'P 1'
#
loop_
_entity.id
_entity.type
_entity.pdbx_description
1 polymer ?
#
loop_
_entity_poly.entity_id
_entity_poly.type
_entity_poly.pdbx_seq_one_letter_code
_entity_poly.pdbx_strand_id
1 'polypeptide(L)'
;MGAQPDLTTRQAALVRTGADLAKTAVLRDSLDAKQELGRVLVELRATFQDDKGRADYAGKSQAYRSAVTALYEASGLSREDSKRVQGSVRHQVGIVLRRKLSTEQLADYGLSAQDRNAPRRKSASGPDADQVTSAPASLPDQVAELHVLASALVGSPEVSTLDTETAEKVRAVLADTAAACNRLRARLAPEGP
;
A
#
# COMPACT_ATOMS: atom_id res chain seq x y z
N MET A 1 9.24 -26.38 -21.67
CA MET A 1 9.71 -25.03 -22.01
C MET A 1 8.49 -24.22 -22.36
N GLY A 2 8.01 -23.33 -21.47
CA GLY A 2 6.88 -22.44 -21.78
C GLY A 2 7.34 -21.38 -22.76
N ALA A 3 6.55 -21.10 -23.80
CA ALA A 3 6.81 -20.03 -24.71
C ALA A 3 6.87 -18.71 -23.94
N GLN A 4 7.95 -17.94 -24.09
CA GLN A 4 8.04 -16.61 -23.51
C GLN A 4 6.92 -15.74 -24.12
N PRO A 5 6.21 -14.98 -23.29
CA PRO A 5 5.17 -14.08 -23.81
C PRO A 5 5.82 -13.04 -24.75
N ASP A 6 5.17 -12.76 -25.86
CA ASP A 6 5.59 -11.70 -26.77
C ASP A 6 5.29 -10.34 -26.12
N LEU A 7 6.29 -9.77 -25.44
CA LEU A 7 6.17 -8.55 -24.66
C LEU A 7 6.68 -7.35 -25.44
N THR A 8 5.96 -6.25 -25.41
CA THR A 8 6.47 -4.97 -25.92
C THR A 8 7.70 -4.54 -25.09
N THR A 9 8.53 -3.65 -25.64
CA THR A 9 9.73 -3.11 -24.95
C THR A 9 9.40 -2.57 -23.57
N ARG A 10 8.26 -1.85 -23.41
CA ARG A 10 7.80 -1.32 -22.12
C ARG A 10 7.41 -2.43 -21.16
N GLN A 11 6.68 -3.43 -21.61
CA GLN A 11 6.28 -4.57 -20.79
C GLN A 11 7.49 -5.36 -20.32
N ALA A 12 8.45 -5.61 -21.21
CA ALA A 12 9.71 -6.30 -20.87
C ALA A 12 10.53 -5.52 -19.82
N ALA A 13 10.58 -4.19 -19.92
CA ALA A 13 11.23 -3.35 -18.91
C ALA A 13 10.52 -3.46 -17.55
N LEU A 14 9.19 -3.39 -17.50
CA LEU A 14 8.41 -3.53 -16.27
C LEU A 14 8.57 -4.93 -15.65
N VAL A 15 8.60 -5.98 -16.44
CA VAL A 15 8.85 -7.36 -15.99
C VAL A 15 10.22 -7.47 -15.34
N ARG A 16 11.27 -6.91 -15.96
CA ARG A 16 12.63 -6.91 -15.41
C ARG A 16 12.71 -6.15 -14.09
N THR A 17 12.22 -4.92 -14.06
CA THR A 17 12.17 -4.10 -12.83
C THR A 17 11.39 -4.81 -11.72
N GLY A 18 10.25 -5.42 -12.06
CA GLY A 18 9.45 -6.19 -11.11
C GLY A 18 10.20 -7.43 -10.57
N ALA A 19 10.97 -8.11 -11.39
CA ALA A 19 11.78 -9.26 -10.96
C ALA A 19 12.86 -8.86 -9.94
N ASP A 20 13.56 -7.75 -10.17
CA ASP A 20 14.57 -7.21 -9.25
C ASP A 20 13.94 -6.78 -7.92
N LEU A 21 12.77 -6.13 -7.98
CA LEU A 21 12.03 -5.73 -6.79
C LEU A 21 11.50 -6.95 -6.01
N ALA A 22 11.01 -7.98 -6.68
CA ALA A 22 10.56 -9.22 -6.03
C ALA A 22 11.71 -9.90 -5.27
N LYS A 23 12.89 -9.99 -5.91
CA LYS A 23 14.11 -10.50 -5.28
C LYS A 23 14.51 -9.67 -4.06
N THR A 24 14.52 -8.35 -4.17
CA THR A 24 14.85 -7.42 -3.08
C THR A 24 13.85 -7.55 -1.93
N ALA A 25 12.55 -7.66 -2.24
CA ALA A 25 11.48 -7.81 -1.25
C ALA A 25 11.63 -9.06 -0.38
N VAL A 26 12.18 -10.15 -0.95
CA VAL A 26 12.46 -11.39 -0.19
C VAL A 26 13.77 -11.28 0.57
N LEU A 27 14.87 -10.93 -0.12
CA LEU A 27 16.20 -10.97 0.47
C LEU A 27 16.39 -9.99 1.63
N ARG A 28 15.69 -8.85 1.59
CA ARG A 28 15.79 -7.78 2.60
C ARG A 28 14.52 -7.62 3.45
N ASP A 29 13.51 -8.43 3.24
CA ASP A 29 12.14 -8.26 3.80
C ASP A 29 11.62 -6.81 3.69
N SER A 30 11.98 -6.12 2.61
CA SER A 30 11.75 -4.69 2.44
C SER A 30 10.29 -4.38 2.12
N LEU A 31 9.66 -3.58 2.98
CA LEU A 31 8.30 -3.06 2.73
C LEU A 31 8.28 -2.13 1.51
N ASP A 32 9.31 -1.27 1.35
CA ASP A 32 9.41 -0.34 0.23
C ASP A 32 9.49 -1.09 -1.10
N ALA A 33 10.29 -2.17 -1.17
CA ALA A 33 10.37 -3.01 -2.35
C ALA A 33 9.03 -3.69 -2.68
N LYS A 34 8.26 -4.11 -1.65
CA LYS A 34 6.91 -4.68 -1.82
C LYS A 34 5.92 -3.63 -2.34
N GLN A 35 6.00 -2.39 -1.83
CA GLN A 35 5.16 -1.28 -2.28
C GLN A 35 5.47 -0.90 -3.73
N GLU A 36 6.75 -0.77 -4.07
CA GLU A 36 7.18 -0.43 -5.42
C GLU A 36 6.84 -1.54 -6.42
N LEU A 37 7.02 -2.80 -6.06
CA LEU A 37 6.55 -3.93 -6.86
C LEU A 37 5.03 -3.86 -7.09
N GLY A 38 4.26 -3.43 -6.08
CA GLY A 38 2.83 -3.20 -6.23
C GLY A 38 2.50 -2.14 -7.28
N ARG A 39 3.26 -1.04 -7.34
CA ARG A 39 3.14 0.02 -8.37
C ARG A 39 3.48 -0.51 -9.76
N VAL A 40 4.63 -1.19 -9.88
CA VAL A 40 5.07 -1.80 -11.15
C VAL A 40 4.02 -2.78 -11.69
N LEU A 41 3.41 -3.61 -10.84
CA LEU A 41 2.36 -4.53 -11.27
C LEU A 41 1.09 -3.81 -11.74
N VAL A 42 0.71 -2.69 -11.13
CA VAL A 42 -0.41 -1.87 -11.60
C VAL A 42 -0.09 -1.19 -12.93
N GLU A 43 1.13 -0.71 -13.12
CA GLU A 43 1.57 -0.19 -14.41
C GLU A 43 1.59 -1.28 -15.49
N LEU A 44 2.08 -2.46 -15.14
CA LEU A 44 2.08 -3.60 -16.06
C LEU A 44 0.64 -3.96 -16.48
N ARG A 45 -0.34 -3.98 -15.54
CA ARG A 45 -1.76 -4.17 -15.85
C ARG A 45 -2.28 -3.14 -16.86
N ALA A 46 -1.87 -1.89 -16.73
CA ALA A 46 -2.30 -0.82 -17.63
C ALA A 46 -1.79 -1.00 -19.07
N THR A 47 -0.77 -1.83 -19.31
CA THR A 47 -0.23 -2.10 -20.64
C THR A 47 -0.92 -3.27 -21.37
N PHE A 48 -1.75 -4.04 -20.68
CA PHE A 48 -2.55 -5.10 -21.27
C PHE A 48 -4.00 -4.66 -21.42
N GLN A 49 -4.74 -5.36 -22.28
CA GLN A 49 -6.16 -5.10 -22.49
C GLN A 49 -7.01 -6.23 -21.89
N ASP A 50 -8.17 -5.84 -21.35
CA ASP A 50 -9.23 -6.76 -20.95
C ASP A 50 -10.06 -7.19 -22.19
N ASP A 51 -11.03 -8.08 -21.97
CA ASP A 51 -11.93 -8.58 -23.02
C ASP A 51 -12.80 -7.47 -23.67
N LYS A 52 -12.81 -6.27 -23.07
CA LYS A 52 -13.52 -5.08 -23.57
C LYS A 52 -12.59 -4.08 -24.27
N GLY A 53 -11.32 -4.43 -24.48
CA GLY A 53 -10.30 -3.56 -25.08
C GLY A 53 -9.80 -2.42 -24.17
N ARG A 54 -10.13 -2.44 -22.86
CA ARG A 54 -9.68 -1.46 -21.87
C ARG A 54 -8.44 -1.97 -21.15
N ALA A 55 -7.73 -1.09 -20.43
CA ALA A 55 -6.61 -1.48 -19.57
C ALA A 55 -7.04 -2.58 -18.58
N ASP A 56 -6.28 -3.68 -18.47
CA ASP A 56 -6.63 -4.83 -17.62
C ASP A 56 -6.29 -4.57 -16.14
N TYR A 57 -6.90 -3.57 -15.52
CA TYR A 57 -6.69 -3.31 -14.10
C TYR A 57 -7.18 -4.44 -13.19
N ALA A 58 -8.08 -5.29 -13.64
CA ALA A 58 -8.49 -6.50 -12.92
C ALA A 58 -7.39 -7.58 -12.89
N GLY A 59 -6.45 -7.56 -13.85
CA GLY A 59 -5.37 -8.55 -13.97
C GLY A 59 -5.88 -9.93 -14.34
N LYS A 60 -6.91 -9.99 -15.18
CA LYS A 60 -7.57 -11.25 -15.56
C LYS A 60 -7.10 -11.78 -16.92
N SER A 61 -6.54 -10.94 -17.79
CA SER A 61 -6.10 -11.37 -19.11
C SER A 61 -4.99 -12.43 -19.02
N GLN A 62 -5.01 -13.36 -19.96
CA GLN A 62 -3.99 -14.42 -20.01
C GLN A 62 -2.60 -13.83 -20.27
N ALA A 63 -2.51 -12.80 -21.12
CA ALA A 63 -1.26 -12.11 -21.43
C ALA A 63 -0.63 -11.49 -20.18
N TYR A 64 -1.41 -10.78 -19.34
CA TYR A 64 -0.93 -10.25 -18.07
C TYR A 64 -0.45 -11.37 -17.12
N ARG A 65 -1.23 -12.44 -16.99
CA ARG A 65 -0.86 -13.58 -16.12
C ARG A 65 0.45 -14.22 -16.55
N SER A 66 0.65 -14.40 -17.86
CA SER A 66 1.89 -14.93 -18.42
C SER A 66 3.06 -14.00 -18.14
N ALA A 67 2.88 -12.68 -18.28
CA ALA A 67 3.92 -11.69 -17.95
C ALA A 67 4.29 -11.71 -16.47
N VAL A 68 3.32 -11.84 -15.55
CA VAL A 68 3.58 -11.96 -14.11
C VAL A 68 4.29 -13.27 -13.78
N THR A 69 3.94 -14.37 -14.44
CA THR A 69 4.67 -15.64 -14.29
C THR A 69 6.13 -15.48 -14.70
N ALA A 70 6.38 -14.90 -15.88
CA ALA A 70 7.74 -14.61 -16.37
C ALA A 70 8.51 -13.70 -15.42
N LEU A 71 7.85 -12.70 -14.79
CA LEU A 71 8.47 -11.83 -13.77
C LEU A 71 9.00 -12.64 -12.58
N TYR A 72 8.18 -13.51 -12.01
CA TYR A 72 8.60 -14.31 -10.85
C TYR A 72 9.62 -15.39 -11.23
N GLU A 73 9.55 -15.96 -12.41
CA GLU A 73 10.59 -16.86 -12.93
C GLU A 73 11.93 -16.12 -13.11
N ALA A 74 11.91 -14.92 -13.70
CA ALA A 74 13.09 -14.09 -13.87
C ALA A 74 13.72 -13.60 -12.55
N SER A 75 12.93 -13.50 -11.47
CA SER A 75 13.45 -13.15 -10.16
C SER A 75 14.36 -14.22 -9.54
N GLY A 76 14.30 -15.46 -10.02
CA GLY A 76 15.06 -16.60 -9.49
C GLY A 76 14.66 -17.03 -8.08
N LEU A 77 13.50 -16.57 -7.58
CA LEU A 77 12.98 -16.95 -6.27
C LEU A 77 12.48 -18.39 -6.26
N SER A 78 12.56 -19.03 -5.10
CA SER A 78 11.90 -20.31 -4.88
C SER A 78 10.37 -20.17 -5.08
N ARG A 79 9.68 -21.29 -5.37
CA ARG A 79 8.21 -21.29 -5.50
C ARG A 79 7.52 -20.82 -4.22
N GLU A 80 8.10 -21.15 -3.07
CA GLU A 80 7.56 -20.78 -1.75
C GLU A 80 7.72 -19.28 -1.51
N ASP A 81 8.93 -18.72 -1.74
CA ASP A 81 9.20 -17.30 -1.61
C ASP A 81 8.35 -16.47 -2.57
N SER A 82 8.21 -16.92 -3.81
CA SER A 82 7.34 -16.29 -4.81
C SER A 82 5.89 -16.19 -4.31
N LYS A 83 5.34 -17.27 -3.73
CA LYS A 83 3.99 -17.26 -3.16
C LYS A 83 3.87 -16.29 -1.98
N ARG A 84 4.86 -16.26 -1.09
CA ARG A 84 4.88 -15.36 0.07
C ARG A 84 4.87 -13.89 -0.36
N VAL A 85 5.74 -13.52 -1.31
CA VAL A 85 5.79 -12.16 -1.86
C VAL A 85 4.49 -11.80 -2.59
N GLN A 86 3.97 -12.69 -3.43
CA GLN A 86 2.69 -12.47 -4.12
C GLN A 86 1.56 -12.16 -3.14
N GLY A 87 1.50 -12.83 -1.99
CA GLY A 87 0.52 -12.57 -0.94
C GLY A 87 0.61 -11.13 -0.41
N SER A 88 1.81 -10.71 -0.02
CA SER A 88 2.08 -9.36 0.49
C SER A 88 1.84 -8.27 -0.56
N VAL A 89 2.32 -8.49 -1.79
CA VAL A 89 2.22 -7.52 -2.89
C VAL A 89 0.79 -7.36 -3.39
N ARG A 90 -0.04 -8.40 -3.30
CA ARG A 90 -1.48 -8.31 -3.65
C ARG A 90 -2.19 -7.22 -2.84
N HIS A 91 -1.85 -7.06 -1.57
CA HIS A 91 -2.36 -5.97 -0.74
C HIS A 91 -1.92 -4.60 -1.26
N GLN A 92 -0.62 -4.45 -1.59
CA GLN A 92 -0.07 -3.20 -2.13
C GLN A 92 -0.70 -2.82 -3.47
N VAL A 93 -0.88 -3.78 -4.37
CA VAL A 93 -1.62 -3.59 -5.63
C VAL A 93 -3.03 -3.05 -5.37
N GLY A 94 -3.74 -3.59 -4.38
CA GLY A 94 -5.06 -3.11 -3.98
C GLY A 94 -5.05 -1.64 -3.53
N ILE A 95 -4.04 -1.24 -2.73
CA ILE A 95 -3.87 0.15 -2.28
C ILE A 95 -3.63 1.08 -3.49
N VAL A 96 -2.71 0.71 -4.39
CA VAL A 96 -2.38 1.52 -5.57
C VAL A 96 -3.59 1.68 -6.49
N LEU A 97 -4.35 0.62 -6.73
CA LEU A 97 -5.56 0.66 -7.57
C LEU A 97 -6.62 1.59 -6.99
N ARG A 98 -6.87 1.54 -5.66
CA ARG A 98 -7.83 2.43 -5.00
C ARG A 98 -7.41 3.91 -5.02
N ARG A 99 -6.12 4.19 -5.11
CA ARG A 99 -5.61 5.57 -5.28
C ARG A 99 -5.68 6.05 -6.72
N LYS A 100 -5.60 5.14 -7.68
CA LYS A 100 -5.52 5.45 -9.11
C LYS A 100 -6.88 5.51 -9.79
N LEU A 101 -7.84 4.71 -9.35
CA LEU A 101 -9.15 4.54 -9.97
C LEU A 101 -10.25 5.12 -9.07
N SER A 102 -11.28 5.70 -9.69
CA SER A 102 -12.48 6.12 -8.97
C SER A 102 -13.26 4.92 -8.44
N THR A 103 -14.17 5.15 -7.49
CA THR A 103 -15.06 4.09 -6.94
C THR A 103 -15.87 3.42 -8.04
N GLU A 104 -16.37 4.19 -9.01
CA GLU A 104 -17.11 3.67 -10.17
C GLU A 104 -16.23 2.80 -11.06
N GLN A 105 -15.02 3.27 -11.38
CA GLN A 105 -14.06 2.48 -12.15
C GLN A 105 -13.68 1.19 -11.45
N LEU A 106 -13.48 1.22 -10.12
CA LEU A 106 -13.21 -0.01 -9.34
C LEU A 106 -14.39 -0.99 -9.46
N ALA A 107 -15.62 -0.52 -9.35
CA ALA A 107 -16.82 -1.34 -9.50
C ALA A 107 -16.91 -1.97 -10.92
N ASP A 108 -16.61 -1.20 -11.98
CA ASP A 108 -16.60 -1.65 -13.37
C ASP A 108 -15.58 -2.78 -13.61
N TYR A 109 -14.46 -2.77 -12.91
CA TYR A 109 -13.46 -3.84 -12.92
C TYR A 109 -13.78 -4.99 -11.96
N GLY A 110 -14.87 -4.90 -11.19
CA GLY A 110 -15.23 -5.86 -10.14
C GLY A 110 -14.25 -5.86 -8.96
N LEU A 111 -13.63 -4.71 -8.70
CA LEU A 111 -12.68 -4.50 -7.60
C LEU A 111 -13.37 -3.82 -6.42
N SER A 112 -13.00 -4.21 -5.19
CA SER A 112 -13.57 -3.58 -3.99
C SER A 112 -12.95 -2.20 -3.74
N ALA A 113 -13.79 -1.18 -3.57
CA ALA A 113 -13.37 0.14 -3.12
C ALA A 113 -12.96 0.12 -1.62
N GLN A 114 -13.47 -0.83 -0.83
CA GLN A 114 -13.15 -0.96 0.58
C GLN A 114 -11.87 -1.78 0.78
N ASP A 115 -11.04 -1.32 1.70
CA ASP A 115 -9.91 -2.11 2.20
C ASP A 115 -10.44 -3.18 3.16
N ARG A 116 -10.35 -4.44 2.78
CA ARG A 116 -10.78 -5.58 3.62
C ARG A 116 -9.95 -5.70 4.91
N ASN A 117 -8.77 -5.10 4.94
CA ASN A 117 -7.88 -5.07 6.10
C ASN A 117 -7.99 -3.77 6.90
N ALA A 118 -8.83 -2.82 6.48
CA ALA A 118 -9.16 -1.69 7.33
C ALA A 118 -9.72 -2.22 8.65
N PRO A 119 -9.25 -1.72 9.81
CA PRO A 119 -9.76 -2.17 11.10
C PRO A 119 -11.29 -2.03 11.07
N ARG A 120 -11.96 -3.18 11.19
CA ARG A 120 -13.42 -3.24 11.21
C ARG A 120 -13.84 -2.44 12.42
N ARG A 121 -14.28 -1.18 12.22
CA ARG A 121 -14.97 -0.43 13.27
C ARG A 121 -16.08 -1.37 13.74
N LYS A 122 -15.97 -1.83 14.99
CA LYS A 122 -17.03 -2.62 15.62
C LYS A 122 -18.28 -1.77 15.49
N SER A 123 -19.15 -2.13 14.55
CA SER A 123 -20.49 -1.59 14.51
C SER A 123 -21.13 -2.02 15.83
N ALA A 124 -21.26 -1.07 16.75
CA ALA A 124 -22.16 -1.22 17.87
C ALA A 124 -23.55 -1.37 17.24
N SER A 125 -24.03 -2.62 17.16
CA SER A 125 -25.39 -2.92 16.79
C SER A 125 -26.30 -2.55 17.99
N GLY A 126 -26.70 -1.27 17.99
CA GLY A 126 -27.85 -0.80 18.74
C GLY A 126 -28.88 -0.26 17.74
N PRO A 127 -30.19 -0.55 17.90
CA PRO A 127 -31.20 0.08 17.08
C PRO A 127 -31.29 1.56 17.46
N ASP A 128 -31.43 2.43 16.47
CA ASP A 128 -31.55 3.88 16.56
C ASP A 128 -30.24 4.67 16.81
N ALA A 129 -29.56 5.00 15.73
CA ALA A 129 -28.81 6.24 15.68
C ALA A 129 -28.78 6.73 14.21
N ASP A 130 -29.42 7.86 14.02
CA ASP A 130 -29.43 8.65 12.81
C ASP A 130 -28.06 8.73 12.11
N GLN A 131 -28.12 8.73 10.79
CA GLN A 131 -27.00 8.92 9.88
C GLN A 131 -26.17 10.17 10.26
N VAL A 132 -25.12 9.96 11.05
CA VAL A 132 -24.02 10.93 11.11
C VAL A 132 -23.05 10.54 9.98
N THR A 133 -23.21 11.17 8.85
CA THR A 133 -22.19 11.26 7.80
C THR A 133 -20.96 11.88 8.45
N SER A 134 -20.00 11.04 8.87
CA SER A 134 -18.70 11.51 9.32
C SER A 134 -18.01 12.15 8.12
N ALA A 135 -18.06 13.47 8.03
CA ALA A 135 -17.17 14.24 7.18
C ALA A 135 -15.73 13.77 7.44
N PRO A 136 -14.88 13.70 6.41
CA PRO A 136 -13.47 13.35 6.61
C PRO A 136 -12.89 14.29 7.67
N ALA A 137 -12.22 13.71 8.69
CA ALA A 137 -11.59 14.47 9.75
C ALA A 137 -10.78 15.63 9.16
N SER A 138 -10.97 16.83 9.68
CA SER A 138 -10.26 18.01 9.18
C SER A 138 -8.74 17.83 9.30
N LEU A 139 -7.96 18.50 8.45
CA LEU A 139 -6.50 18.45 8.54
C LEU A 139 -5.99 18.75 9.98
N PRO A 140 -6.53 19.73 10.71
CA PRO A 140 -6.17 19.96 12.11
C PRO A 140 -6.44 18.75 13.03
N ASP A 141 -7.56 18.04 12.83
CA ASP A 141 -7.90 16.88 13.65
C ASP A 141 -6.96 15.70 13.37
N GLN A 142 -6.59 15.48 12.11
CA GLN A 142 -5.62 14.46 11.72
C GLN A 142 -4.22 14.74 12.31
N VAL A 143 -3.79 15.99 12.30
CA VAL A 143 -2.50 16.42 12.90
C VAL A 143 -2.55 16.25 14.42
N ALA A 144 -3.67 16.52 15.06
CA ALA A 144 -3.85 16.31 16.50
C ALA A 144 -3.78 14.82 16.86
N GLU A 145 -4.42 13.95 16.08
CA GLU A 145 -4.40 12.50 16.27
C GLU A 145 -2.97 11.94 16.10
N LEU A 146 -2.25 12.37 15.08
CA LEU A 146 -0.84 11.98 14.86
C LEU A 146 0.06 12.41 16.02
N HIS A 147 -0.15 13.61 16.58
CA HIS A 147 0.61 14.08 17.73
C HIS A 147 0.37 13.20 18.97
N VAL A 148 -0.89 12.83 19.24
CA VAL A 148 -1.25 11.96 20.36
C VAL A 148 -0.61 10.57 20.20
N LEU A 149 -0.66 10.00 19.00
CA LEU A 149 -0.06 8.69 18.71
C LEU A 149 1.46 8.72 18.85
N ALA A 150 2.14 9.74 18.29
CA ALA A 150 3.59 9.88 18.41
C ALA A 150 4.00 10.03 19.89
N SER A 151 3.28 10.82 20.67
CA SER A 151 3.55 11.04 22.09
C SER A 151 3.33 9.78 22.93
N ALA A 152 2.29 9.00 22.62
CA ALA A 152 2.01 7.73 23.30
C ALA A 152 3.11 6.68 23.04
N LEU A 153 3.63 6.63 21.80
CA LEU A 153 4.68 5.69 21.41
C LEU A 153 6.02 6.01 22.08
N VAL A 154 6.33 7.27 22.37
CA VAL A 154 7.57 7.64 23.11
C VAL A 154 7.63 6.97 24.47
N GLY A 155 6.50 6.83 25.18
CA GLY A 155 6.38 6.19 26.47
C GLY A 155 6.04 4.69 26.43
N SER A 156 5.94 4.08 25.25
CA SER A 156 5.54 2.69 25.10
C SER A 156 6.57 1.73 25.72
N PRO A 157 6.14 0.71 26.48
CA PRO A 157 7.01 -0.34 26.97
C PRO A 157 7.70 -1.12 25.85
N GLU A 158 7.13 -1.17 24.65
CA GLU A 158 7.71 -1.83 23.47
C GLU A 158 9.01 -1.15 23.03
N VAL A 159 9.10 0.19 23.11
CA VAL A 159 10.34 0.93 22.83
C VAL A 159 11.41 0.63 23.87
N SER A 160 11.02 0.30 25.10
CA SER A 160 11.94 -0.04 26.19
C SER A 160 12.54 -1.45 26.07
N THR A 161 11.98 -2.33 25.23
CA THR A 161 12.50 -3.68 24.95
C THR A 161 13.58 -3.70 23.87
N LEU A 162 13.77 -2.58 23.15
CA LEU A 162 14.81 -2.43 22.14
C LEU A 162 16.19 -2.26 22.80
N ASP A 163 17.25 -2.55 22.06
CA ASP A 163 18.61 -2.19 22.51
C ASP A 163 18.71 -0.67 22.68
N THR A 164 19.60 -0.22 23.58
CA THR A 164 19.69 1.18 24.00
C THR A 164 19.87 2.15 22.83
N GLU A 165 20.72 1.82 21.86
CA GLU A 165 21.01 2.69 20.72
C GLU A 165 19.79 2.83 19.80
N THR A 166 19.11 1.72 19.52
CA THR A 166 17.88 1.71 18.70
C THR A 166 16.74 2.43 19.41
N ALA A 167 16.57 2.22 20.72
CA ALA A 167 15.56 2.90 21.52
C ALA A 167 15.74 4.43 21.51
N GLU A 168 16.98 4.92 21.64
CA GLU A 168 17.28 6.35 21.55
C GLU A 168 16.95 6.94 20.18
N LYS A 169 17.34 6.26 19.10
CA LYS A 169 17.01 6.68 17.73
C LYS A 169 15.50 6.75 17.50
N VAL A 170 14.77 5.74 17.95
CA VAL A 170 13.30 5.71 17.82
C VAL A 170 12.66 6.85 18.62
N ARG A 171 13.08 7.09 19.86
CA ARG A 171 12.58 8.19 20.68
C ARG A 171 12.86 9.54 20.04
N ALA A 172 14.06 9.76 19.49
CA ALA A 172 14.41 11.00 18.80
C ALA A 172 13.49 11.25 17.59
N VAL A 173 13.27 10.26 16.75
CA VAL A 173 12.37 10.38 15.57
C VAL A 173 10.92 10.66 15.99
N LEU A 174 10.44 10.00 17.04
CA LEU A 174 9.08 10.22 17.54
C LEU A 174 8.94 11.63 18.17
N ALA A 175 9.94 12.10 18.89
CA ALA A 175 9.96 13.45 19.46
C ALA A 175 9.96 14.53 18.35
N ASP A 176 10.77 14.35 17.31
CA ASP A 176 10.79 15.25 16.14
C ASP A 176 9.45 15.26 15.39
N THR A 177 8.82 14.10 15.26
CA THR A 177 7.49 13.97 14.65
C THR A 177 6.44 14.72 15.47
N ALA A 178 6.42 14.54 16.79
CA ALA A 178 5.51 15.25 17.68
C ALA A 178 5.71 16.77 17.61
N ALA A 179 6.96 17.23 17.58
CA ALA A 179 7.29 18.66 17.43
C ALA A 179 6.84 19.21 16.06
N ALA A 180 6.99 18.46 14.98
CA ALA A 180 6.52 18.84 13.65
C ALA A 180 4.98 18.95 13.61
N CYS A 181 4.26 17.99 14.21
CA CYS A 181 2.81 18.05 14.33
C CYS A 181 2.33 19.28 15.11
N ASN A 182 3.01 19.64 16.21
CA ASN A 182 2.69 20.85 16.96
C ASN A 182 2.90 22.12 16.16
N ARG A 183 4.00 22.24 15.40
CA ARG A 183 4.23 23.39 14.50
C ARG A 183 3.16 23.49 13.42
N LEU A 184 2.73 22.39 12.83
CA LEU A 184 1.66 22.36 11.85
C LEU A 184 0.33 22.77 12.47
N ARG A 185 0.00 22.28 13.65
CA ARG A 185 -1.22 22.64 14.39
C ARG A 185 -1.26 24.14 14.68
N ALA A 186 -0.15 24.72 15.11
CA ALA A 186 -0.06 26.15 15.36
C ALA A 186 -0.30 27.01 14.09
N ARG A 187 0.13 26.53 12.92
CA ARG A 187 -0.10 27.20 11.62
C ARG A 187 -1.52 27.03 11.09
N LEU A 188 -2.20 25.92 11.46
CA LEU A 188 -3.56 25.62 11.05
C LEU A 188 -4.62 26.17 12.02
N ALA A 189 -4.20 26.68 13.19
CA ALA A 189 -5.09 27.36 14.09
C ALA A 189 -5.63 28.63 13.39
N PRO A 190 -6.96 28.86 13.35
CA PRO A 190 -7.51 30.09 12.78
C PRO A 190 -6.94 31.28 13.58
N GLU A 191 -6.43 32.28 12.86
CA GLU A 191 -6.11 33.56 13.46
C GLU A 191 -7.39 34.05 14.14
N GLY A 192 -7.36 34.17 15.47
CA GLY A 192 -8.51 34.61 16.25
C GLY A 192 -8.95 36.01 15.82
N PRO A 193 -10.21 36.37 16.10
CA PRO A 193 -10.78 37.64 15.69
C PRO A 193 -10.08 38.84 16.32
#